data_f8ece5656e90fc2b90f116a804dfbaad
#
_entry.id   f8ece5656e90fc2b90f116a804dfbaad
#
_cell.length_a   1.000
_cell.length_b   1.000
_cell.length_c   1.000
_cell.angle_alpha   90.00
_cell.angle_beta   90.00
_cell.angle_gamma   90.00
#
_symmetry.space_group_name_H-M   'P 1'
#
loop_
_entity.id
_entity.type
_entity.pdbx_description
1 polymer ?
#
loop_
_entity_poly.entity_id
_entity_poly.type
_entity_poly.pdbx_seq_one_letter_code
_entity_poly.pdbx_strand_id
1 'polypeptide(L)'
;MEKLRLSSYTIPVRLEGNEGKYMLVHGYTGAIDIVEGNIWNQMKEYPLNSYFSSDVIQFFLKRGYLTSRSDAEEKKYVIEFADKLHQAQSKLYKTFGFIVSYDCNFRCPYCFENKISKDGEKWSKQVFTREIVDKAYDAIIKIEPQRKLHFKQLLLFGGEPLLRENKEIVKYIVRKGAELGYTFKVISNGYDVDYFKEILSSEYFSFFQITLDGNMKHHNARRFHYVEGNSFDKIVTNVGTLLDRGIYVLLKVNTDKNNFHDFMSLKEQFDLLGYTQNPNFEIKSSFLREFEYNTNKLNDIDYISSVMELNKMHKEEYNGEIYTHDYGIYHHFYYSLKNKSRCRLYGASCSSQYGCFLFDPYGDIYTCL
;
A
#
# COMPACT_ATOMS: atom_id res chain seq x y z
N MET A 1 13.19 38.36 -25.80
CA MET A 1 13.00 36.93 -25.56
C MET A 1 13.20 36.69 -24.07
N GLU A 2 12.21 36.10 -23.43
CA GLU A 2 12.35 35.70 -22.02
C GLU A 2 13.57 34.77 -21.86
N LYS A 3 14.38 35.04 -20.84
CA LYS A 3 15.61 34.30 -20.60
C LYS A 3 15.24 32.90 -20.04
N LEU A 4 15.23 31.89 -20.89
CA LEU A 4 15.02 30.51 -20.48
C LEU A 4 16.20 29.98 -19.68
N ARG A 5 15.93 29.05 -18.75
CA ARG A 5 16.91 28.32 -17.96
C ARG A 5 16.46 26.89 -17.66
N LEU A 6 17.38 26.05 -17.22
CA LEU A 6 17.03 24.75 -16.66
C LEU A 6 16.19 24.96 -15.39
N SER A 7 15.09 24.22 -15.28
CA SER A 7 14.26 24.22 -14.06
C SER A 7 15.03 23.64 -12.88
N SER A 8 14.96 24.28 -11.71
CA SER A 8 15.55 23.82 -10.46
C SER A 8 14.88 22.53 -9.93
N TYR A 9 13.76 22.13 -10.49
CA TYR A 9 13.01 20.91 -10.16
C TYR A 9 13.21 19.78 -11.16
N THR A 10 14.21 19.89 -12.04
CA THR A 10 14.65 18.80 -12.92
C THR A 10 15.63 17.90 -12.17
N ILE A 11 15.27 16.65 -11.98
CA ILE A 11 16.05 15.65 -11.25
C ILE A 11 16.63 14.67 -12.27
N PRO A 12 17.95 14.69 -12.50
CA PRO A 12 18.61 13.71 -13.37
C PRO A 12 18.98 12.47 -12.56
N VAL A 13 18.69 11.31 -13.11
CA VAL A 13 19.13 10.02 -12.57
C VAL A 13 19.94 9.30 -13.65
N ARG A 14 21.21 9.04 -13.38
CA ARG A 14 22.05 8.23 -14.29
C ARG A 14 21.53 6.80 -14.29
N LEU A 15 21.37 6.22 -15.48
CA LEU A 15 20.90 4.84 -15.60
C LEU A 15 22.10 3.89 -15.58
N GLU A 16 22.14 3.02 -14.57
CA GLU A 16 23.10 1.92 -14.50
C GLU A 16 22.80 0.88 -15.58
N GLY A 17 23.81 0.30 -16.19
CA GLY A 17 23.64 -0.66 -17.29
C GLY A 17 23.23 -0.05 -18.64
N ASN A 18 22.99 1.28 -18.71
CA ASN A 18 22.79 2.05 -19.93
C ASN A 18 23.73 3.26 -19.90
N GLU A 19 25.04 2.96 -20.06
CA GLU A 19 26.08 4.00 -19.96
C GLU A 19 25.81 5.13 -20.95
N GLY A 20 25.77 6.34 -20.42
CA GLY A 20 25.53 7.55 -21.21
C GLY A 20 24.11 8.04 -21.24
N LYS A 21 23.14 7.37 -20.60
CA LYS A 21 21.73 7.82 -20.53
C LYS A 21 21.34 8.33 -19.15
N TYR A 22 20.42 9.28 -19.15
CA TYR A 22 19.80 9.82 -17.94
C TYR A 22 18.28 9.73 -18.03
N MET A 23 17.66 9.35 -16.92
CA MET A 23 16.24 9.56 -16.69
C MET A 23 16.06 10.94 -16.06
N LEU A 24 15.27 11.80 -16.70
CA LEU A 24 14.89 13.10 -16.16
C LEU A 24 13.50 12.96 -15.53
N VAL A 25 13.40 13.38 -14.28
CA VAL A 25 12.13 13.47 -13.55
C VAL A 25 11.89 14.93 -13.20
N HIS A 26 10.68 15.44 -13.46
CA HIS A 26 10.35 16.82 -13.13
C HIS A 26 9.38 16.92 -11.94
N GLY A 27 9.79 17.63 -10.88
CA GLY A 27 9.16 17.59 -9.56
C GLY A 27 7.73 18.09 -9.49
N TYR A 28 7.30 19.01 -10.34
CA TYR A 28 5.94 19.57 -10.28
C TYR A 28 5.11 19.41 -11.57
N THR A 29 5.68 18.91 -12.66
CA THR A 29 4.91 18.54 -13.85
C THR A 29 4.65 17.05 -13.96
N GLY A 30 5.40 16.23 -13.18
CA GLY A 30 5.38 14.78 -13.27
C GLY A 30 5.98 14.24 -14.56
N ALA A 31 6.67 15.07 -15.35
CA ALA A 31 7.35 14.61 -16.56
C ALA A 31 8.45 13.62 -16.21
N ILE A 32 8.54 12.56 -17.00
CA ILE A 32 9.61 11.54 -16.91
C ILE A 32 9.99 11.15 -18.32
N ASP A 33 11.30 11.30 -18.65
CA ASP A 33 11.84 11.04 -19.98
C ASP A 33 13.26 10.48 -19.87
N ILE A 34 13.66 9.70 -20.84
CA ILE A 34 15.04 9.20 -20.95
C ILE A 34 15.74 9.98 -22.04
N VAL A 35 16.89 10.54 -21.73
CA VAL A 35 17.71 11.34 -22.65
C VAL A 35 19.14 10.81 -22.73
N GLU A 36 19.80 11.05 -23.85
CA GLU A 36 21.24 10.79 -23.99
C GLU A 36 22.05 11.79 -23.12
N GLY A 37 23.20 11.36 -22.64
CA GLY A 37 24.04 12.17 -21.76
C GLY A 37 24.54 13.48 -22.38
N ASN A 38 24.72 13.51 -23.70
CA ASN A 38 25.05 14.76 -24.40
C ASN A 38 23.92 15.78 -24.34
N ILE A 39 22.65 15.32 -24.40
CA ILE A 39 21.48 16.18 -24.25
C ILE A 39 21.42 16.75 -22.83
N TRP A 40 21.61 15.87 -21.82
CA TRP A 40 21.67 16.31 -20.43
C TRP A 40 22.78 17.33 -20.18
N ASN A 41 23.97 17.13 -20.74
CA ASN A 41 25.07 18.08 -20.60
C ASN A 41 24.77 19.44 -21.24
N GLN A 42 24.13 19.47 -22.41
CA GLN A 42 23.68 20.71 -23.03
C GLN A 42 22.59 21.41 -22.21
N MET A 43 21.66 20.65 -21.61
CA MET A 43 20.61 21.21 -20.76
C MET A 43 21.17 21.88 -19.49
N LYS A 44 22.20 21.31 -18.87
CA LYS A 44 22.86 21.90 -17.69
C LYS A 44 23.46 23.27 -17.99
N GLU A 45 23.98 23.43 -19.19
CA GLU A 45 24.69 24.65 -19.63
C GLU A 45 23.77 25.64 -20.36
N TYR A 46 22.48 25.32 -20.49
CA TYR A 46 21.52 26.19 -21.18
C TYR A 46 21.39 27.56 -20.47
N PRO A 47 21.42 28.69 -21.20
CA PRO A 47 21.48 28.79 -22.67
C PRO A 47 22.91 28.93 -23.23
N LEU A 48 23.95 28.81 -22.42
CA LEU A 48 25.32 29.25 -22.81
C LEU A 48 25.96 28.36 -23.91
N ASN A 49 25.86 27.05 -23.79
CA ASN A 49 26.52 26.09 -24.71
C ASN A 49 25.54 25.05 -25.26
N SER A 50 24.28 25.44 -25.53
CA SER A 50 23.24 24.51 -25.99
C SER A 50 22.80 24.85 -27.42
N TYR A 51 22.73 23.80 -28.25
CA TYR A 51 22.30 23.88 -29.65
C TYR A 51 21.04 23.06 -29.87
N PHE A 52 19.93 23.47 -29.24
CA PHE A 52 18.64 22.82 -29.43
C PHE A 52 17.82 23.51 -30.53
N SER A 53 17.16 22.70 -31.36
CA SER A 53 16.16 23.22 -32.28
C SER A 53 14.95 23.82 -31.52
N SER A 54 14.20 24.68 -32.19
CA SER A 54 12.99 25.27 -31.63
C SER A 54 12.00 24.21 -31.10
N ASP A 55 11.86 23.10 -31.82
CA ASP A 55 10.95 22.01 -31.43
C ASP A 55 11.41 21.30 -30.15
N VAL A 56 12.70 21.10 -29.98
CA VAL A 56 13.29 20.52 -28.76
C VAL A 56 13.11 21.47 -27.57
N ILE A 57 13.31 22.77 -27.78
CA ILE A 57 13.08 23.79 -26.74
C ILE A 57 11.59 23.79 -26.32
N GLN A 58 10.67 23.77 -27.29
CA GLN A 58 9.23 23.70 -27.00
C GLN A 58 8.85 22.42 -26.27
N PHE A 59 9.46 21.29 -26.65
CA PHE A 59 9.28 20.03 -25.92
C PHE A 59 9.74 20.15 -24.46
N PHE A 60 10.93 20.67 -24.21
CA PHE A 60 11.45 20.85 -22.85
C PHE A 60 10.62 21.83 -22.00
N LEU A 61 10.11 22.90 -22.60
CA LEU A 61 9.19 23.84 -21.96
C LEU A 61 7.87 23.14 -21.58
N LYS A 62 7.29 22.39 -22.51
CA LYS A 62 6.04 21.62 -22.26
C LYS A 62 6.21 20.57 -21.16
N ARG A 63 7.37 19.95 -21.08
CA ARG A 63 7.71 18.95 -20.04
C ARG A 63 8.08 19.62 -18.71
N GLY A 64 8.47 20.88 -18.71
CA GLY A 64 8.89 21.67 -17.56
C GLY A 64 10.40 21.69 -17.31
N TYR A 65 11.19 20.94 -18.09
CA TYR A 65 12.63 20.89 -17.91
C TYR A 65 13.31 22.24 -18.15
N LEU A 66 12.78 23.06 -19.06
CA LEU A 66 13.14 24.47 -19.19
C LEU A 66 11.99 25.36 -18.67
N THR A 67 12.36 26.51 -18.14
CA THR A 67 11.41 27.50 -17.59
C THR A 67 11.88 28.91 -17.86
N SER A 68 10.93 29.85 -17.99
CA SER A 68 11.21 31.30 -18.03
C SER A 68 11.17 31.94 -16.63
N ARG A 69 10.72 31.20 -15.59
CA ARG A 69 10.67 31.72 -14.22
C ARG A 69 12.07 31.81 -13.63
N SER A 70 12.35 32.87 -12.89
CA SER A 70 13.49 32.93 -11.98
C SER A 70 13.37 31.85 -10.88
N ASP A 71 14.45 31.55 -10.17
CA ASP A 71 14.42 30.58 -9.06
C ASP A 71 13.40 30.96 -7.98
N ALA A 72 13.29 32.23 -7.65
CA ALA A 72 12.33 32.72 -6.67
C ALA A 72 10.88 32.57 -7.13
N GLU A 73 10.59 32.89 -8.39
CA GLU A 73 9.26 32.73 -8.98
C GLU A 73 8.88 31.26 -9.13
N GLU A 74 9.82 30.41 -9.49
CA GLU A 74 9.59 28.98 -9.62
C GLU A 74 9.32 28.35 -8.25
N LYS A 75 10.08 28.72 -7.22
CA LYS A 75 9.85 28.28 -5.83
C LYS A 75 8.48 28.72 -5.34
N LYS A 76 8.10 29.97 -5.56
CA LYS A 76 6.77 30.47 -5.19
C LYS A 76 5.66 29.69 -5.89
N TYR A 77 5.80 29.48 -7.20
CA TYR A 77 4.85 28.68 -7.96
C TYR A 77 4.67 27.26 -7.41
N VAL A 78 5.79 26.60 -7.05
CA VAL A 78 5.74 25.22 -6.52
C VAL A 78 5.05 25.17 -5.16
N ILE A 79 5.29 26.15 -4.27
CA ILE A 79 4.59 26.25 -2.98
C ILE A 79 3.09 26.38 -3.20
N GLU A 80 2.66 27.35 -4.02
CA GLU A 80 1.24 27.57 -4.32
C GLU A 80 0.58 26.37 -5.00
N PHE A 81 1.32 25.68 -5.88
CA PHE A 81 0.86 24.45 -6.53
C PHE A 81 0.70 23.31 -5.54
N ALA A 82 1.68 23.08 -4.65
CA ALA A 82 1.64 22.05 -3.62
C ALA A 82 0.47 22.28 -2.65
N ASP A 83 0.24 23.54 -2.23
CA ASP A 83 -0.89 23.90 -1.37
C ASP A 83 -2.24 23.60 -2.03
N LYS A 84 -2.41 23.99 -3.31
CA LYS A 84 -3.62 23.70 -4.08
C LYS A 84 -3.85 22.21 -4.23
N LEU A 85 -2.79 21.44 -4.50
CA LEU A 85 -2.85 20.00 -4.65
C LEU A 85 -3.23 19.33 -3.32
N HIS A 86 -2.62 19.77 -2.21
CA HIS A 86 -2.96 19.29 -0.87
C HIS A 86 -4.42 19.60 -0.50
N GLN A 87 -4.88 20.83 -0.71
CA GLN A 87 -6.26 21.22 -0.47
C GLN A 87 -7.26 20.42 -1.29
N ALA A 88 -6.95 20.20 -2.59
CA ALA A 88 -7.78 19.36 -3.44
C ALA A 88 -7.85 17.92 -2.94
N GLN A 89 -6.72 17.35 -2.54
CA GLN A 89 -6.64 15.98 -2.05
C GLN A 89 -7.34 15.81 -0.69
N SER A 90 -7.19 16.76 0.23
CA SER A 90 -7.84 16.72 1.55
C SER A 90 -9.37 16.80 1.49
N LYS A 91 -9.91 17.37 0.39
CA LYS A 91 -11.37 17.44 0.15
C LYS A 91 -11.94 16.17 -0.49
N LEU A 92 -11.10 15.35 -1.12
CA LEU A 92 -11.59 14.29 -2.01
C LEU A 92 -11.86 12.97 -1.31
N TYR A 93 -11.12 12.63 -0.24
CA TYR A 93 -11.22 11.29 0.33
C TYR A 93 -10.99 11.29 1.84
N LYS A 94 -12.02 10.94 2.59
CA LYS A 94 -11.89 10.56 3.99
C LYS A 94 -12.07 9.07 4.13
N THR A 95 -11.20 8.44 4.88
CA THR A 95 -11.25 7.01 5.19
C THR A 95 -11.43 6.82 6.68
N PHE A 96 -12.25 5.85 7.05
CA PHE A 96 -12.55 5.55 8.45
C PHE A 96 -12.29 4.07 8.71
N GLY A 97 -11.91 3.76 9.94
CA GLY A 97 -11.71 2.38 10.35
C GLY A 97 -11.78 2.20 11.85
N PHE A 98 -11.83 0.94 12.26
CA PHE A 98 -11.86 0.50 13.64
C PHE A 98 -10.62 -0.34 13.94
N ILE A 99 -9.85 0.06 14.96
CA ILE A 99 -8.85 -0.78 15.60
C ILE A 99 -9.62 -1.63 16.60
N VAL A 100 -10.08 -2.81 16.17
CA VAL A 100 -11.03 -3.61 16.94
C VAL A 100 -10.47 -4.01 18.31
N SER A 101 -9.19 -4.37 18.34
CA SER A 101 -8.41 -4.71 19.53
C SER A 101 -6.93 -4.56 19.22
N TYR A 102 -6.11 -4.35 20.24
CA TYR A 102 -4.65 -4.41 20.14
C TYR A 102 -4.11 -5.83 20.41
N ASP A 103 -4.97 -6.78 20.80
CA ASP A 103 -4.58 -8.19 20.99
C ASP A 103 -4.54 -8.95 19.66
N CYS A 104 -3.70 -9.97 19.63
CA CYS A 104 -3.54 -10.84 18.48
C CYS A 104 -3.29 -12.29 18.96
N ASN A 105 -3.87 -13.26 18.26
CA ASN A 105 -3.62 -14.67 18.53
C ASN A 105 -2.33 -15.21 17.89
N PHE A 106 -1.57 -14.37 17.16
CA PHE A 106 -0.26 -14.70 16.59
C PHE A 106 0.88 -13.99 17.33
N ARG A 107 2.11 -14.50 17.14
CA ARG A 107 3.35 -13.90 17.68
C ARG A 107 4.42 -13.78 16.60
N CYS A 108 4.10 -13.06 15.53
CA CYS A 108 5.00 -12.85 14.41
C CYS A 108 6.22 -12.03 14.86
N PRO A 109 7.48 -12.50 14.63
CA PRO A 109 8.68 -11.87 15.20
C PRO A 109 8.96 -10.46 14.64
N TYR A 110 8.44 -10.14 13.46
CA TYR A 110 8.62 -8.85 12.80
C TYR A 110 7.45 -7.89 12.98
N CYS A 111 6.40 -8.29 13.72
CA CYS A 111 5.22 -7.45 13.91
C CYS A 111 5.57 -6.19 14.69
N PHE A 112 5.15 -5.02 14.18
CA PHE A 112 5.38 -3.76 14.88
C PHE A 112 4.58 -3.67 16.20
N GLU A 113 3.47 -4.40 16.30
CA GLU A 113 2.67 -4.53 17.52
C GLU A 113 3.17 -5.62 18.47
N ASN A 114 4.27 -6.29 18.15
CA ASN A 114 4.76 -7.43 18.94
C ASN A 114 5.08 -7.06 20.40
N LYS A 115 5.53 -5.83 20.67
CA LYS A 115 5.72 -5.33 22.04
C LYS A 115 4.39 -5.23 22.79
N ILE A 116 3.35 -4.78 22.11
CA ILE A 116 2.00 -4.58 22.64
C ILE A 116 1.37 -5.91 23.04
N SER A 117 1.46 -6.90 22.14
CA SER A 117 0.82 -8.22 22.35
C SER A 117 1.62 -9.18 23.21
N LYS A 118 2.95 -8.99 23.36
CA LYS A 118 3.81 -9.89 24.16
C LYS A 118 3.57 -9.83 25.66
N ASP A 119 3.22 -8.67 26.16
CA ASP A 119 3.20 -8.45 27.61
C ASP A 119 1.88 -8.89 28.25
N GLY A 120 0.91 -9.38 27.44
CA GLY A 120 -0.36 -9.93 27.95
C GLY A 120 -1.16 -8.95 28.78
N GLU A 121 -0.89 -7.66 28.62
CA GLU A 121 -1.47 -6.60 29.41
C GLU A 121 -2.98 -6.50 29.20
N LYS A 122 -3.72 -6.23 30.25
CA LYS A 122 -5.18 -6.10 30.20
C LYS A 122 -5.64 -5.07 29.17
N TRP A 123 -4.84 -4.03 28.95
CA TRP A 123 -5.19 -2.95 28.03
C TRP A 123 -5.21 -3.41 26.56
N SER A 124 -4.30 -4.27 26.12
CA SER A 124 -4.30 -4.74 24.72
C SER A 124 -5.55 -5.57 24.38
N LYS A 125 -6.16 -6.18 25.40
CA LYS A 125 -7.38 -7.00 25.27
C LYS A 125 -8.69 -6.20 25.34
N GLN A 126 -8.60 -4.88 25.54
CA GLN A 126 -9.78 -4.03 25.50
C GLN A 126 -10.45 -4.11 24.13
N VAL A 127 -11.74 -4.32 24.12
CA VAL A 127 -12.58 -4.29 22.93
C VAL A 127 -13.61 -3.18 23.03
N PHE A 128 -14.16 -2.77 21.92
CA PHE A 128 -15.24 -1.78 21.91
C PHE A 128 -16.43 -2.19 22.78
N THR A 129 -17.00 -1.22 23.47
CA THR A 129 -18.39 -1.33 23.91
C THR A 129 -19.32 -0.85 22.80
N ARG A 130 -20.59 -1.26 22.85
CA ARG A 130 -21.59 -0.76 21.89
C ARG A 130 -21.71 0.75 21.92
N GLU A 131 -21.63 1.36 23.10
CA GLU A 131 -21.66 2.81 23.27
C GLU A 131 -20.49 3.51 22.55
N ILE A 132 -19.26 2.98 22.64
CA ILE A 132 -18.10 3.55 21.95
C ILE A 132 -18.27 3.38 20.43
N VAL A 133 -18.77 2.23 19.95
CA VAL A 133 -19.10 2.04 18.53
C VAL A 133 -20.13 3.06 18.05
N ASP A 134 -21.16 3.33 18.82
CA ASP A 134 -22.17 4.32 18.49
C ASP A 134 -21.58 5.73 18.38
N LYS A 135 -20.76 6.11 19.35
CA LYS A 135 -20.00 7.39 19.31
C LYS A 135 -19.06 7.49 18.12
N ALA A 136 -18.39 6.39 17.73
CA ALA A 136 -17.54 6.36 16.55
C ALA A 136 -18.33 6.61 15.26
N TYR A 137 -19.48 5.99 15.09
CA TYR A 137 -20.37 6.26 13.94
C TYR A 137 -20.91 7.69 13.95
N ASP A 138 -21.29 8.22 15.10
CA ASP A 138 -21.68 9.63 15.23
C ASP A 138 -20.54 10.58 14.87
N ALA A 139 -19.30 10.25 15.26
CA ALA A 139 -18.12 11.01 14.87
C ALA A 139 -17.87 10.97 13.36
N ILE A 140 -18.00 9.83 12.71
CA ILE A 140 -17.93 9.70 11.24
C ILE A 140 -18.91 10.65 10.57
N ILE A 141 -20.15 10.69 11.02
CA ILE A 141 -21.19 11.57 10.47
C ILE A 141 -20.88 13.05 10.74
N LYS A 142 -20.33 13.40 11.92
CA LYS A 142 -19.92 14.77 12.25
C LYS A 142 -18.73 15.25 11.43
N ILE A 143 -17.74 14.38 11.19
CA ILE A 143 -16.55 14.69 10.39
C ILE A 143 -16.93 14.94 8.93
N GLU A 144 -17.90 14.19 8.39
CA GLU A 144 -18.38 14.32 7.03
C GLU A 144 -19.90 14.23 6.95
N PRO A 145 -20.61 15.31 7.32
CA PRO A 145 -22.07 15.30 7.40
C PRO A 145 -22.76 15.03 6.04
N GLN A 146 -22.12 15.43 4.95
CA GLN A 146 -22.69 15.23 3.62
C GLN A 146 -22.49 13.80 3.08
N ARG A 147 -21.60 13.03 3.71
CA ARG A 147 -21.27 11.64 3.33
C ARG A 147 -20.90 11.45 1.84
N LYS A 148 -20.49 12.52 1.16
CA LYS A 148 -20.15 12.51 -0.27
C LYS A 148 -18.70 12.15 -0.53
N LEU A 149 -17.83 12.47 0.42
CA LEU A 149 -16.38 12.39 0.27
C LEU A 149 -15.77 11.14 0.89
N HIS A 150 -16.50 10.38 1.71
CA HIS A 150 -15.94 9.18 2.26
C HIS A 150 -16.10 7.97 1.36
N PHE A 151 -15.11 7.10 1.42
CA PHE A 151 -15.28 5.76 0.89
C PHE A 151 -16.42 5.06 1.62
N LYS A 152 -17.23 4.34 0.88
CA LYS A 152 -18.28 3.50 1.46
C LYS A 152 -17.73 2.20 2.07
N GLN A 153 -16.43 2.13 2.25
CA GLN A 153 -15.71 0.99 2.79
C GLN A 153 -14.99 1.42 4.07
N LEU A 154 -15.36 0.82 5.20
CA LEU A 154 -14.71 1.00 6.49
C LEU A 154 -13.62 -0.06 6.69
N LEU A 155 -12.53 0.29 7.35
CA LEU A 155 -11.43 -0.63 7.66
C LEU A 155 -11.67 -1.29 9.02
N LEU A 156 -11.56 -2.61 9.10
CA LEU A 156 -11.34 -3.35 10.34
C LEU A 156 -9.88 -3.75 10.41
N PHE A 157 -9.23 -3.34 11.48
CA PHE A 157 -7.81 -3.50 11.69
C PHE A 157 -7.49 -3.67 13.18
N GLY A 158 -6.22 -3.81 13.55
CA GLY A 158 -5.73 -3.92 14.92
C GLY A 158 -4.65 -4.98 15.02
N GLY A 159 -4.43 -5.55 16.19
CA GLY A 159 -3.63 -6.75 16.37
C GLY A 159 -4.19 -7.87 15.49
N GLU A 160 -5.34 -8.41 15.86
CA GLU A 160 -6.19 -9.21 14.97
C GLU A 160 -7.65 -8.80 15.17
N PRO A 161 -8.30 -8.21 14.16
CA PRO A 161 -9.68 -7.75 14.31
C PRO A 161 -10.68 -8.90 14.46
N LEU A 162 -10.39 -10.06 13.86
CA LEU A 162 -11.28 -11.21 13.85
C LEU A 162 -10.89 -12.28 14.88
N LEU A 163 -10.45 -11.86 16.08
CA LEU A 163 -10.36 -12.81 17.19
C LEU A 163 -11.73 -13.37 17.51
N ARG A 164 -11.82 -14.67 17.78
CA ARG A 164 -13.08 -15.34 18.14
C ARG A 164 -13.79 -14.67 19.34
N GLU A 165 -13.01 -14.13 20.27
CA GLU A 165 -13.48 -13.41 21.44
C GLU A 165 -14.16 -12.07 21.07
N ASN A 166 -13.79 -11.48 19.94
CA ASN A 166 -14.33 -10.19 19.46
C ASN A 166 -15.61 -10.36 18.61
N LYS A 167 -16.07 -11.60 18.40
CA LYS A 167 -17.16 -11.92 17.46
C LYS A 167 -18.39 -11.01 17.63
N GLU A 168 -18.90 -10.87 18.83
CA GLU A 168 -20.14 -10.14 19.06
C GLU A 168 -20.00 -8.64 18.81
N ILE A 169 -18.87 -8.05 19.17
CA ILE A 169 -18.65 -6.62 18.90
C ILE A 169 -18.37 -6.34 17.42
N VAL A 170 -17.64 -7.22 16.73
CA VAL A 170 -17.43 -7.14 15.28
C VAL A 170 -18.78 -7.24 14.54
N LYS A 171 -19.65 -8.18 14.94
CA LYS A 171 -21.01 -8.28 14.39
C LYS A 171 -21.80 -6.98 14.58
N TYR A 172 -21.69 -6.36 15.75
CA TYR A 172 -22.35 -5.08 16.02
C TYR A 172 -21.84 -3.95 15.14
N ILE A 173 -20.49 -3.80 15.04
CA ILE A 173 -19.84 -2.82 14.17
C ILE A 173 -20.31 -3.01 12.72
N VAL A 174 -20.26 -4.24 12.22
CA VAL A 174 -20.57 -4.55 10.82
C VAL A 174 -22.03 -4.29 10.49
N ARG A 175 -22.96 -4.76 11.33
CA ARG A 175 -24.40 -4.54 11.11
C ARG A 175 -24.78 -3.08 11.12
N LYS A 176 -24.28 -2.34 12.11
CA LYS A 176 -24.54 -0.90 12.21
C LYS A 176 -23.94 -0.13 11.02
N GLY A 177 -22.75 -0.50 10.59
CA GLY A 177 -22.13 0.08 9.37
C GLY A 177 -22.96 -0.20 8.12
N ALA A 178 -23.44 -1.43 7.96
CA ALA A 178 -24.29 -1.82 6.82
C ALA A 178 -25.62 -1.06 6.79
N GLU A 179 -26.27 -0.86 7.94
CA GLU A 179 -27.48 -0.03 8.07
C GLU A 179 -27.22 1.42 7.59
N LEU A 180 -26.00 1.91 7.76
CA LEU A 180 -25.55 3.20 7.29
C LEU A 180 -25.03 3.19 5.84
N GLY A 181 -25.09 2.04 5.15
CA GLY A 181 -24.68 1.87 3.76
C GLY A 181 -23.16 1.72 3.56
N TYR A 182 -22.44 1.23 4.57
CA TYR A 182 -21.01 0.89 4.46
C TYR A 182 -20.82 -0.60 4.21
N THR A 183 -19.76 -0.92 3.49
CA THR A 183 -19.12 -2.24 3.45
C THR A 183 -17.82 -2.21 4.23
N PHE A 184 -17.19 -3.37 4.42
CA PHE A 184 -15.98 -3.47 5.22
C PHE A 184 -14.83 -4.06 4.42
N LYS A 185 -13.65 -3.46 4.63
CA LYS A 185 -12.35 -4.01 4.30
C LYS A 185 -11.71 -4.54 5.57
N VAL A 186 -11.18 -5.75 5.52
CA VAL A 186 -10.54 -6.38 6.68
C VAL A 186 -9.08 -6.67 6.37
N ILE A 187 -8.19 -6.35 7.31
CA ILE A 187 -6.79 -6.81 7.31
C ILE A 187 -6.66 -7.78 8.46
N SER A 188 -6.44 -9.05 8.15
CA SER A 188 -6.50 -10.15 9.11
C SER A 188 -5.38 -11.17 8.87
N ASN A 189 -5.00 -11.90 9.93
CA ASN A 189 -4.18 -13.08 9.78
C ASN A 189 -4.95 -14.28 9.17
N GLY A 190 -6.28 -14.22 9.14
CA GLY A 190 -7.14 -15.21 8.50
C GLY A 190 -7.46 -16.44 9.34
N TYR A 191 -6.96 -16.54 10.58
CA TYR A 191 -7.04 -17.76 11.36
C TYR A 191 -8.44 -18.06 11.92
N ASP A 192 -9.11 -17.06 12.52
CA ASP A 192 -10.41 -17.22 13.17
C ASP A 192 -11.61 -16.80 12.28
N VAL A 193 -11.41 -16.63 10.97
CA VAL A 193 -12.46 -16.25 10.02
C VAL A 193 -13.68 -17.16 10.10
N ASP A 194 -13.48 -18.45 10.30
CA ASP A 194 -14.54 -19.48 10.41
C ASP A 194 -15.52 -19.24 11.57
N TYR A 195 -15.13 -18.50 12.59
CA TYR A 195 -16.03 -18.12 13.69
C TYR A 195 -17.06 -17.05 13.30
N PHE A 196 -16.84 -16.35 12.18
CA PHE A 196 -17.68 -15.24 11.72
C PHE A 196 -18.66 -15.61 10.59
N LYS A 197 -18.87 -16.92 10.32
CA LYS A 197 -19.69 -17.44 9.21
C LYS A 197 -21.07 -16.79 9.08
N GLU A 198 -21.66 -16.33 10.17
CA GLU A 198 -22.99 -15.72 10.21
C GLU A 198 -23.06 -14.36 9.51
N ILE A 199 -21.94 -13.65 9.43
CA ILE A 199 -21.85 -12.33 8.80
C ILE A 199 -20.95 -12.32 7.56
N LEU A 200 -20.30 -13.43 7.22
CA LEU A 200 -19.47 -13.49 6.02
C LEU A 200 -20.36 -13.48 4.77
N SER A 201 -20.45 -12.34 4.16
CA SER A 201 -21.08 -12.15 2.84
C SER A 201 -20.48 -10.95 2.12
N SER A 202 -20.55 -10.92 0.79
CA SER A 202 -20.12 -9.78 -0.02
C SER A 202 -20.97 -8.52 0.21
N GLU A 203 -22.14 -8.63 0.82
CA GLU A 203 -22.96 -7.48 1.24
C GLU A 203 -22.30 -6.70 2.37
N TYR A 204 -21.65 -7.40 3.30
CA TYR A 204 -20.94 -6.78 4.43
C TYR A 204 -19.47 -6.53 4.13
N PHE A 205 -18.80 -7.52 3.55
CA PHE A 205 -17.36 -7.48 3.36
C PHE A 205 -17.01 -7.44 1.87
N SER A 206 -16.48 -6.33 1.42
CA SER A 206 -16.07 -6.15 0.04
C SER A 206 -14.62 -6.61 -0.21
N PHE A 207 -13.80 -6.73 0.85
CA PHE A 207 -12.38 -7.00 0.70
C PHE A 207 -11.76 -7.60 1.96
N PHE A 208 -11.02 -8.68 1.79
CA PHE A 208 -10.10 -9.22 2.82
C PHE A 208 -8.66 -9.18 2.32
N GLN A 209 -7.76 -8.65 3.14
CA GLN A 209 -6.33 -8.87 2.99
C GLN A 209 -5.90 -9.92 4.01
N ILE A 210 -5.50 -11.08 3.52
CA ILE A 210 -4.95 -12.17 4.35
C ILE A 210 -3.46 -12.23 4.12
N THR A 211 -2.67 -12.52 5.16
CA THR A 211 -1.21 -12.53 5.05
C THR A 211 -0.64 -13.93 5.26
N LEU A 212 0.19 -14.37 4.31
CA LEU A 212 1.08 -15.52 4.44
C LEU A 212 2.55 -15.10 4.38
N ASP A 213 3.45 -15.97 4.81
CA ASP A 213 4.90 -15.76 4.78
C ASP A 213 5.61 -16.88 4.00
N GLY A 214 5.20 -17.09 2.75
CA GLY A 214 5.73 -18.16 1.91
C GLY A 214 4.98 -19.48 2.08
N ASN A 215 5.65 -20.60 1.79
CA ASN A 215 5.09 -21.94 1.91
C ASN A 215 4.79 -22.31 3.37
N MET A 216 4.14 -23.46 3.60
CA MET A 216 3.73 -23.93 4.92
C MET A 216 4.88 -23.91 5.93
N LYS A 217 6.09 -24.33 5.52
CA LYS A 217 7.26 -24.41 6.42
C LYS A 217 7.68 -23.02 6.91
N HIS A 218 7.88 -22.08 5.99
CA HIS A 218 8.31 -20.72 6.33
C HIS A 218 7.19 -19.95 7.05
N HIS A 219 5.95 -20.13 6.61
CA HIS A 219 4.80 -19.51 7.26
C HIS A 219 4.68 -19.95 8.73
N ASN A 220 4.62 -21.26 8.99
CA ASN A 220 4.43 -21.80 10.34
C ASN A 220 5.62 -21.50 11.27
N ALA A 221 6.82 -21.29 10.73
CA ALA A 221 7.97 -20.86 11.53
C ALA A 221 7.88 -19.39 12.02
N ARG A 222 7.05 -18.56 11.38
CA ARG A 222 6.97 -17.12 11.68
C ARG A 222 5.59 -16.69 12.15
N ARG A 223 4.53 -17.23 11.55
CA ARG A 223 3.14 -16.85 11.78
C ARG A 223 2.38 -18.02 12.39
N PHE A 224 2.62 -18.28 13.64
CA PHE A 224 1.95 -19.36 14.37
C PHE A 224 0.97 -18.79 15.40
N HIS A 225 -0.09 -19.51 15.61
CA HIS A 225 -1.01 -19.25 16.72
C HIS A 225 -0.33 -19.62 18.02
N TYR A 226 -0.27 -18.69 19.00
CA TYR A 226 0.57 -18.85 20.19
C TYR A 226 0.13 -19.99 21.11
N VAL A 227 -1.10 -20.50 20.97
CA VAL A 227 -1.62 -21.67 21.72
C VAL A 227 -1.73 -22.89 20.81
N GLU A 228 -2.32 -22.75 19.61
CA GLU A 228 -2.69 -23.87 18.75
C GLU A 228 -1.56 -24.28 17.77
N GLY A 229 -0.52 -23.46 17.63
CA GLY A 229 0.64 -23.76 16.81
C GLY A 229 0.47 -23.42 15.34
N ASN A 230 0.62 -24.41 14.45
CA ASN A 230 0.58 -24.21 12.99
C ASN A 230 -0.73 -23.58 12.52
N SER A 231 -0.62 -22.67 11.56
CA SER A 231 -1.76 -21.86 11.11
C SER A 231 -2.02 -21.94 9.61
N PHE A 232 -1.06 -22.38 8.81
CA PHE A 232 -1.12 -22.32 7.34
C PHE A 232 -2.38 -22.97 6.76
N ASP A 233 -2.65 -24.24 7.08
CA ASP A 233 -3.76 -24.99 6.48
C ASP A 233 -5.11 -24.41 6.84
N LYS A 234 -5.27 -23.96 8.09
CA LYS A 234 -6.51 -23.31 8.53
C LYS A 234 -6.75 -21.99 7.79
N ILE A 235 -5.70 -21.20 7.59
CA ILE A 235 -5.80 -19.94 6.82
C ILE A 235 -6.17 -20.23 5.37
N VAL A 236 -5.51 -21.20 4.72
CA VAL A 236 -5.82 -21.59 3.33
C VAL A 236 -7.27 -22.05 3.20
N THR A 237 -7.78 -22.85 4.14
CA THR A 237 -9.18 -23.26 4.17
C THR A 237 -10.13 -22.06 4.34
N ASN A 238 -9.78 -21.12 5.20
CA ASN A 238 -10.57 -19.91 5.43
C ASN A 238 -10.58 -18.98 4.22
N VAL A 239 -9.50 -18.92 3.43
CA VAL A 239 -9.48 -18.23 2.12
C VAL A 239 -10.55 -18.82 1.20
N GLY A 240 -10.63 -20.15 1.07
CA GLY A 240 -11.68 -20.81 0.29
C GLY A 240 -13.08 -20.43 0.79
N THR A 241 -13.30 -20.44 2.12
CA THR A 241 -14.58 -20.02 2.72
C THR A 241 -14.97 -18.59 2.35
N LEU A 242 -14.03 -17.66 2.29
CA LEU A 242 -14.29 -16.28 1.87
C LEU A 242 -14.65 -16.19 0.37
N LEU A 243 -13.93 -16.94 -0.47
CA LEU A 243 -14.19 -16.99 -1.91
C LEU A 243 -15.56 -17.59 -2.23
N ASP A 244 -15.96 -18.66 -1.53
CA ASP A 244 -17.30 -19.27 -1.64
C ASP A 244 -18.43 -18.32 -1.27
N ARG A 245 -18.15 -17.30 -0.47
CA ARG A 245 -19.08 -16.24 -0.08
C ARG A 245 -19.06 -15.01 -1.00
N GLY A 246 -18.30 -15.08 -2.11
CA GLY A 246 -18.16 -14.00 -3.08
C GLY A 246 -17.38 -12.79 -2.57
N ILE A 247 -16.58 -12.96 -1.53
CA ILE A 247 -15.77 -11.90 -0.93
C ILE A 247 -14.44 -11.84 -1.66
N TYR A 248 -13.99 -10.63 -2.02
CA TYR A 248 -12.68 -10.45 -2.64
C TYR A 248 -11.55 -10.66 -1.64
N VAL A 249 -10.60 -11.53 -1.97
CA VAL A 249 -9.45 -11.87 -1.13
C VAL A 249 -8.15 -11.49 -1.83
N LEU A 250 -7.43 -10.55 -1.24
CA LEU A 250 -6.02 -10.32 -1.55
C LEU A 250 -5.15 -11.14 -0.60
N LEU A 251 -4.53 -12.19 -1.12
CA LEU A 251 -3.53 -12.93 -0.39
C LEU A 251 -2.18 -12.22 -0.52
N LYS A 252 -1.76 -11.54 0.56
CA LYS A 252 -0.47 -10.88 0.64
C LYS A 252 0.58 -11.84 1.15
N VAL A 253 1.63 -12.07 0.37
CA VAL A 253 2.77 -12.90 0.76
C VAL A 253 3.93 -12.01 1.18
N ASN A 254 4.24 -11.99 2.48
CA ASN A 254 5.44 -11.30 2.96
C ASN A 254 6.68 -12.09 2.57
N THR A 255 7.57 -11.46 1.83
CA THR A 255 8.79 -12.08 1.32
C THR A 255 10.05 -11.39 1.82
N ASP A 256 11.07 -12.18 2.07
CA ASP A 256 12.43 -11.75 2.36
C ASP A 256 13.45 -12.67 1.67
N LYS A 257 14.74 -12.47 1.89
CA LYS A 257 15.82 -13.26 1.29
C LYS A 257 15.74 -14.78 1.55
N ASN A 258 14.98 -15.22 2.54
CA ASN A 258 14.91 -16.64 2.92
C ASN A 258 13.70 -17.34 2.27
N ASN A 259 12.64 -16.62 1.92
CA ASN A 259 11.39 -17.21 1.45
C ASN A 259 10.87 -16.66 0.11
N PHE A 260 11.58 -15.75 -0.56
CA PHE A 260 11.09 -15.18 -1.82
C PHE A 260 10.92 -16.21 -2.94
N HIS A 261 11.68 -17.29 -2.93
CA HIS A 261 11.53 -18.42 -3.86
C HIS A 261 10.22 -19.21 -3.66
N ASP A 262 9.60 -19.11 -2.49
CA ASP A 262 8.35 -19.83 -2.20
C ASP A 262 7.15 -19.30 -2.98
N PHE A 263 7.21 -18.07 -3.48
CA PHE A 263 6.05 -17.40 -4.07
C PHE A 263 5.46 -18.20 -5.24
N MET A 264 6.31 -18.80 -6.06
CA MET A 264 5.86 -19.58 -7.22
C MET A 264 5.19 -20.88 -6.80
N SER A 265 5.83 -21.66 -5.93
CA SER A 265 5.25 -22.91 -5.43
C SER A 265 3.94 -22.67 -4.66
N LEU A 266 3.85 -21.53 -3.98
CA LEU A 266 2.62 -21.13 -3.30
C LEU A 266 1.52 -20.79 -4.32
N LYS A 267 1.85 -20.06 -5.38
CA LYS A 267 0.90 -19.76 -6.47
C LYS A 267 0.40 -21.05 -7.14
N GLU A 268 1.29 -21.99 -7.46
CA GLU A 268 0.92 -23.29 -8.01
C GLU A 268 -0.01 -24.07 -7.07
N GLN A 269 0.21 -24.03 -5.76
CA GLN A 269 -0.68 -24.64 -4.78
C GLN A 269 -2.09 -24.02 -4.85
N PHE A 270 -2.21 -22.70 -4.99
CA PHE A 270 -3.50 -22.03 -5.12
C PHE A 270 -4.15 -22.25 -6.50
N ASP A 271 -3.35 -22.48 -7.56
CA ASP A 271 -3.83 -22.92 -8.86
C ASP A 271 -4.48 -24.31 -8.76
N LEU A 272 -3.85 -25.26 -8.08
CA LEU A 272 -4.38 -26.60 -7.84
C LEU A 272 -5.66 -26.61 -6.99
N LEU A 273 -5.80 -25.67 -6.05
CA LEU A 273 -7.01 -25.46 -5.26
C LEU A 273 -8.14 -24.77 -6.04
N GLY A 274 -7.87 -24.29 -7.27
CA GLY A 274 -8.84 -23.55 -8.06
C GLY A 274 -9.04 -22.09 -7.64
N TYR A 275 -8.26 -21.58 -6.69
CA TYR A 275 -8.46 -20.22 -6.16
C TYR A 275 -8.04 -19.15 -7.16
N THR A 276 -6.97 -19.36 -7.91
CA THR A 276 -6.49 -18.38 -8.89
C THR A 276 -7.43 -18.20 -10.10
N GLN A 277 -8.32 -19.15 -10.35
CA GLN A 277 -9.39 -19.02 -11.35
C GLN A 277 -10.61 -18.24 -10.83
N ASN A 278 -10.69 -17.99 -9.54
CA ASN A 278 -11.77 -17.20 -8.97
C ASN A 278 -11.50 -15.71 -9.21
N PRO A 279 -12.42 -14.93 -9.83
CA PRO A 279 -12.21 -13.51 -10.11
C PRO A 279 -12.09 -12.64 -8.82
N ASN A 280 -12.48 -13.19 -7.68
CA ASN A 280 -12.36 -12.53 -6.38
C ASN A 280 -11.07 -12.88 -5.63
N PHE A 281 -10.12 -13.59 -6.28
CA PHE A 281 -8.84 -13.94 -5.67
C PHE A 281 -7.68 -13.23 -6.34
N GLU A 282 -6.81 -12.67 -5.53
CA GLU A 282 -5.55 -12.09 -5.97
C GLU A 282 -4.43 -12.49 -5.00
N ILE A 283 -3.28 -12.91 -5.54
CA ILE A 283 -2.07 -13.18 -4.75
C ILE A 283 -0.97 -12.19 -5.13
N LYS A 284 -0.38 -11.54 -4.13
CA LYS A 284 0.71 -10.57 -4.32
C LYS A 284 1.83 -10.81 -3.32
N SER A 285 3.04 -10.74 -3.83
CA SER A 285 4.22 -10.66 -2.99
C SER A 285 4.41 -9.24 -2.44
N SER A 286 4.94 -9.12 -1.25
CA SER A 286 5.29 -7.85 -0.60
C SER A 286 6.54 -8.04 0.24
N PHE A 287 7.50 -7.11 0.16
CA PHE A 287 8.66 -7.20 1.02
C PHE A 287 8.27 -7.08 2.49
N LEU A 288 8.89 -7.93 3.29
CA LEU A 288 8.79 -7.84 4.73
C LEU A 288 9.34 -6.48 5.19
N ARG A 289 8.53 -5.72 5.93
CA ARG A 289 9.00 -4.48 6.53
C ARG A 289 9.71 -4.78 7.84
N GLU A 290 10.89 -4.20 8.00
CA GLU A 290 11.66 -4.25 9.22
C GLU A 290 11.54 -2.92 9.94
N PHE A 291 11.42 -3.00 11.27
CA PHE A 291 11.38 -1.85 12.15
C PHE A 291 12.69 -1.77 12.93
N GLU A 292 13.07 -0.60 13.44
CA GLU A 292 14.34 -0.33 14.11
C GLU A 292 14.71 -1.30 15.24
N TYR A 293 13.70 -1.89 15.87
CA TYR A 293 13.90 -2.89 16.93
C TYR A 293 14.12 -4.33 16.43
N ASN A 294 14.06 -4.55 15.12
CA ASN A 294 14.34 -5.83 14.51
C ASN A 294 15.79 -5.87 14.05
N THR A 295 16.64 -6.63 14.76
CA THR A 295 18.08 -6.72 14.48
C THR A 295 18.42 -7.62 13.29
N ASN A 296 17.46 -8.37 12.78
CA ASN A 296 17.67 -9.26 11.63
C ASN A 296 17.37 -8.51 10.34
N LYS A 297 18.38 -7.96 9.69
CA LYS A 297 18.26 -7.35 8.36
C LYS A 297 17.88 -8.42 7.33
N LEU A 298 16.58 -8.61 7.13
CA LEU A 298 16.02 -9.60 6.21
C LEU A 298 15.90 -9.04 4.77
N ASN A 299 15.86 -7.71 4.64
CA ASN A 299 15.78 -7.00 3.38
C ASN A 299 17.03 -6.16 3.16
N ASP A 300 17.84 -6.56 2.21
CA ASP A 300 18.96 -5.80 1.71
C ASP A 300 18.84 -5.59 0.19
N ILE A 301 19.76 -4.79 -0.36
CA ILE A 301 19.74 -4.49 -1.78
C ILE A 301 20.01 -5.72 -2.65
N ASP A 302 20.79 -6.67 -2.14
CA ASP A 302 21.14 -7.90 -2.86
C ASP A 302 19.92 -8.81 -2.98
N TYR A 303 19.10 -8.87 -1.92
CA TYR A 303 17.82 -9.57 -1.97
C TYR A 303 16.88 -8.95 -3.02
N ILE A 304 16.74 -7.62 -3.04
CA ILE A 304 15.89 -6.92 -4.00
C ILE A 304 16.35 -7.19 -5.43
N SER A 305 17.65 -7.11 -5.68
CA SER A 305 18.25 -7.41 -6.99
C SER A 305 17.99 -8.85 -7.43
N SER A 306 18.13 -9.81 -6.51
CA SER A 306 17.87 -11.24 -6.77
C SER A 306 16.40 -11.50 -7.12
N VAL A 307 15.46 -10.85 -6.43
CA VAL A 307 14.04 -10.97 -6.74
C VAL A 307 13.71 -10.36 -8.11
N MET A 308 14.32 -9.22 -8.48
CA MET A 308 14.13 -8.62 -9.80
C MET A 308 14.68 -9.53 -10.92
N GLU A 309 15.83 -10.16 -10.69
CA GLU A 309 16.42 -11.12 -11.61
C GLU A 309 15.54 -12.37 -11.76
N LEU A 310 15.05 -12.93 -10.65
CA LEU A 310 14.14 -14.06 -10.65
C LEU A 310 12.86 -13.74 -11.45
N ASN A 311 12.28 -12.58 -11.25
CA ASN A 311 11.11 -12.13 -12.02
C ASN A 311 11.41 -12.05 -13.52
N LYS A 312 12.59 -11.58 -13.89
CA LYS A 312 13.01 -11.52 -15.30
C LYS A 312 13.13 -12.90 -15.90
N MET A 313 13.72 -13.85 -15.18
CA MET A 313 13.88 -15.25 -15.63
C MET A 313 12.54 -15.96 -15.81
N HIS A 314 11.59 -15.75 -14.92
CA HIS A 314 10.28 -16.41 -14.94
C HIS A 314 9.20 -15.68 -15.76
N LYS A 315 9.47 -14.47 -16.23
CA LYS A 315 8.50 -13.67 -16.99
C LYS A 315 7.99 -14.37 -18.25
N GLU A 316 8.87 -15.09 -18.93
CA GLU A 316 8.53 -15.84 -20.15
C GLU A 316 7.74 -17.11 -19.83
N GLU A 317 8.03 -17.77 -18.71
CA GLU A 317 7.43 -19.03 -18.28
C GLU A 317 5.99 -18.88 -17.78
N TYR A 318 5.69 -17.76 -17.10
CA TYR A 318 4.41 -17.55 -16.43
C TYR A 318 3.54 -16.44 -17.04
N ASN A 319 3.93 -15.91 -18.18
CA ASN A 319 3.17 -14.91 -18.95
C ASN A 319 2.74 -13.67 -18.12
N GLY A 320 3.51 -13.32 -17.10
CA GLY A 320 3.22 -12.18 -16.21
C GLY A 320 4.36 -11.85 -15.24
N GLU A 321 4.23 -10.72 -14.58
CA GLU A 321 5.10 -10.38 -13.47
C GLU A 321 4.72 -11.22 -12.25
N ILE A 322 5.59 -12.16 -11.88
CA ILE A 322 5.46 -13.01 -10.69
C ILE A 322 5.41 -12.17 -9.43
N TYR A 323 6.06 -11.04 -9.50
CA TYR A 323 6.34 -10.20 -8.40
C TYR A 323 5.80 -8.79 -8.64
N THR A 324 4.70 -8.46 -8.04
CA THR A 324 4.21 -7.09 -8.02
C THR A 324 4.71 -6.44 -6.74
N HIS A 325 5.79 -5.71 -6.88
CA HIS A 325 6.33 -4.99 -5.76
C HIS A 325 5.66 -3.64 -5.61
N ASP A 326 5.06 -3.41 -4.45
CA ASP A 326 4.46 -2.14 -4.09
C ASP A 326 5.50 -1.20 -3.43
N TYR A 327 6.63 -0.98 -4.10
CA TYR A 327 7.43 0.20 -3.84
C TYR A 327 6.78 1.35 -4.58
N GLY A 328 5.95 2.12 -3.92
CA GLY A 328 5.14 3.17 -4.51
C GLY A 328 5.86 4.03 -5.56
N ILE A 329 7.14 4.34 -5.35
CA ILE A 329 7.97 5.13 -6.27
C ILE A 329 8.36 4.32 -7.51
N TYR A 330 8.85 3.07 -7.36
CA TYR A 330 9.27 2.23 -8.49
C TYR A 330 8.11 1.95 -9.43
N HIS A 331 6.98 1.50 -8.88
CA HIS A 331 5.76 1.21 -9.62
C HIS A 331 5.28 2.44 -10.40
N HIS A 332 5.33 3.59 -9.74
CA HIS A 332 4.91 4.87 -10.29
C HIS A 332 5.77 5.29 -11.48
N PHE A 333 7.10 5.18 -11.37
CA PHE A 333 8.02 5.49 -12.49
C PHE A 333 7.93 4.45 -13.60
N TYR A 334 7.91 3.16 -13.27
CA TYR A 334 7.83 2.08 -14.24
C TYR A 334 6.59 2.22 -15.13
N TYR A 335 5.40 2.36 -14.53
CA TYR A 335 4.17 2.50 -15.34
C TYR A 335 4.09 3.83 -16.08
N SER A 336 4.64 4.90 -15.52
CA SER A 336 4.68 6.18 -16.23
C SER A 336 5.57 6.12 -17.48
N LEU A 337 6.73 5.47 -17.39
CA LEU A 337 7.60 5.23 -18.54
C LEU A 337 6.96 4.26 -19.55
N LYS A 338 6.44 3.12 -19.09
CA LYS A 338 5.79 2.10 -19.92
C LYS A 338 4.62 2.68 -20.73
N ASN A 339 3.79 3.50 -20.08
CA ASN A 339 2.60 4.09 -20.69
C ASN A 339 2.86 5.46 -21.33
N LYS A 340 4.11 5.94 -21.36
CA LYS A 340 4.50 7.27 -21.85
C LYS A 340 3.66 8.41 -21.23
N SER A 341 3.30 8.24 -19.95
CA SER A 341 2.49 9.17 -19.19
C SER A 341 3.34 10.00 -18.22
N ARG A 342 2.76 11.04 -17.67
CA ARG A 342 3.37 11.77 -16.55
C ARG A 342 3.18 11.01 -15.25
N CYS A 343 4.14 11.16 -14.35
CA CYS A 343 3.98 10.72 -12.98
C CYS A 343 2.83 11.49 -12.30
N ARG A 344 1.98 10.78 -11.60
CA ARG A 344 0.91 11.40 -10.81
C ARG A 344 1.54 12.15 -9.63
N LEU A 345 1.10 13.38 -9.43
CA LEU A 345 1.52 14.20 -8.30
C LEU A 345 0.50 14.07 -7.17
N TYR A 346 1.01 14.04 -5.95
CA TYR A 346 0.20 13.94 -4.74
C TYR A 346 0.46 15.15 -3.84
N GLY A 347 -0.58 15.69 -3.26
CA GLY A 347 -0.51 16.79 -2.28
C GLY A 347 -0.09 16.32 -0.90
N ALA A 348 -0.16 15.00 -0.67
CA ALA A 348 0.36 14.33 0.52
C ALA A 348 0.70 12.89 0.19
N SER A 349 1.74 12.35 0.78
CA SER A 349 2.21 10.98 0.55
C SER A 349 1.47 9.94 1.39
N CYS A 350 0.80 10.36 2.46
CA CYS A 350 0.12 9.49 3.41
C CYS A 350 -1.31 9.95 3.68
N SER A 351 -2.23 9.00 3.81
CA SER A 351 -3.64 9.28 4.14
C SER A 351 -3.82 9.98 5.51
N SER A 352 -2.88 9.77 6.44
CA SER A 352 -2.88 10.49 7.72
C SER A 352 -2.86 12.02 7.57
N GLN A 353 -2.33 12.53 6.46
CA GLN A 353 -2.20 13.96 6.19
C GLN A 353 -3.46 14.59 5.57
N TYR A 354 -4.44 13.79 5.12
CA TYR A 354 -5.60 14.34 4.41
C TYR A 354 -6.96 13.71 4.75
N GLY A 355 -7.04 12.82 5.72
CA GLY A 355 -8.34 12.37 6.17
C GLY A 355 -8.50 10.88 6.47
N CYS A 356 -7.51 10.25 7.10
CA CYS A 356 -7.64 8.94 7.72
C CYS A 356 -8.04 9.12 9.18
N PHE A 357 -9.07 8.40 9.64
CA PHE A 357 -9.55 8.42 11.02
C PHE A 357 -9.78 6.99 11.48
N LEU A 358 -9.02 6.56 12.47
CA LEU A 358 -9.08 5.23 13.06
C LEU A 358 -9.59 5.36 14.50
N PHE A 359 -10.69 4.70 14.80
CA PHE A 359 -11.29 4.67 16.13
C PHE A 359 -10.77 3.45 16.87
N ASP A 360 -10.46 3.59 18.15
CA ASP A 360 -9.98 2.50 18.99
C ASP A 360 -10.96 2.14 20.12
N PRO A 361 -10.76 1.02 20.84
CA PRO A 361 -11.64 0.59 21.92
C PRO A 361 -11.70 1.52 23.13
N TYR A 362 -10.79 2.48 23.23
CA TYR A 362 -10.76 3.48 24.31
C TYR A 362 -11.56 4.73 23.98
N GLY A 363 -12.01 4.87 22.72
CA GLY A 363 -12.71 6.04 22.21
C GLY A 363 -11.79 7.12 21.67
N ASP A 364 -10.51 6.80 21.49
CA ASP A 364 -9.54 7.68 20.86
C ASP A 364 -9.62 7.61 19.32
N ILE A 365 -9.14 8.68 18.69
CA ILE A 365 -9.12 8.81 17.22
C ILE A 365 -7.69 9.05 16.77
N TYR A 366 -7.20 8.19 15.88
CA TYR A 366 -5.86 8.28 15.30
C TYR A 366 -5.93 8.57 13.80
N THR A 367 -4.94 9.28 13.29
CA THR A 367 -4.76 9.50 11.85
C THR A 367 -3.76 8.52 11.23
N CYS A 368 -3.02 7.79 12.06
CA CYS A 368 -2.05 6.77 11.69
C CYS A 368 -1.94 5.73 12.81
N LEU A 369 -1.58 4.51 12.47
CA LEU A 369 -1.22 3.44 13.41
C LEU A 369 0.26 3.47 13.71
#